data_63617b7041425112fcfffea3197ac6d4
#
_entry.id   63617b7041425112fcfffea3197ac6d4
#
_cell.length_a   1.000
_cell.length_b   1.000
_cell.length_c   1.000
_cell.angle_alpha   90.00
_cell.angle_beta   90.00
_cell.angle_gamma   90.00
#
_symmetry.space_group_name_H-M   'P 1'
#
loop_
_entity.id
_entity.type
_entity.pdbx_description
1 polymer ?
#
loop_
_entity_poly.entity_id
_entity_poly.type
_entity_poly.pdbx_seq_one_letter_code
_entity_poly.pdbx_strand_id
1 'polypeptide(L)'
;AMLAHALRALKRAYPDLQVTVATRPLFRAFFTDLDVGFLDVDVKGAHHSLCGIWRLAAQARRLGADAVADVHGVLRSVTFRTALRLHGIPFAAIGKGRDEKGEFIRRGGRGVKPAKHTVVRYCDVFRKLGFVFDDPKPAVRREHPSPMGEKTGTWIGFAPFSAQQGKTYPEPLARETVRLLAGRYDRVFIHSGGGAEAEFAQEMERLHPNVTALFGRVKMAGEIDLIANLDCVVSMDSLVMHLASLVATPVVSVWGATHPGLGFFGYGCDPRGIVQADMECRPCSVFGNKPCRYGDYRCLHAVTPAMIVERVEEIVGK
;
A
#
# COMPACT_ATOMS: atom_id res chain seq x y z
N ALA A 1 -4.04 -3.75 -2.34
CA ALA A 1 -3.99 -2.56 -3.17
C ALA A 1 -3.14 -2.79 -4.44
N MET A 2 -1.83 -2.99 -4.37
CA MET A 2 -0.96 -3.14 -5.57
C MET A 2 -1.43 -4.21 -6.58
N LEU A 3 -2.03 -5.33 -6.14
CA LEU A 3 -2.55 -6.37 -7.05
C LEU A 3 -3.69 -5.84 -7.94
N ALA A 4 -4.50 -4.89 -7.46
CA ALA A 4 -5.60 -4.36 -8.24
C ALA A 4 -5.13 -3.68 -9.55
N HIS A 5 -3.99 -3.01 -9.55
CA HIS A 5 -3.40 -2.46 -10.78
C HIS A 5 -3.10 -3.56 -11.81
N ALA A 6 -2.49 -4.67 -11.38
CA ALA A 6 -2.19 -5.78 -12.27
C ALA A 6 -3.47 -6.46 -12.80
N LEU A 7 -4.48 -6.64 -11.95
CA LEU A 7 -5.77 -7.21 -12.36
C LEU A 7 -6.55 -6.29 -13.30
N ARG A 8 -6.49 -4.96 -13.11
CA ARG A 8 -7.07 -4.00 -14.08
C ARG A 8 -6.47 -4.17 -15.48
N ALA A 9 -5.15 -4.35 -15.58
CA ALA A 9 -4.49 -4.59 -16.86
C ALA A 9 -4.87 -5.95 -17.44
N LEU A 10 -4.87 -7.00 -16.64
CA LEU A 10 -5.26 -8.35 -17.06
C LEU A 10 -6.71 -8.40 -17.56
N LYS A 11 -7.67 -7.88 -16.78
CA LYS A 11 -9.11 -7.87 -17.14
C LYS A 11 -9.39 -6.97 -18.36
N ARG A 12 -8.59 -5.93 -18.60
CA ARG A 12 -8.70 -5.13 -19.82
C ARG A 12 -8.30 -5.93 -21.06
N ALA A 13 -7.26 -6.75 -20.97
CA ALA A 13 -6.80 -7.60 -22.06
C ALA A 13 -7.68 -8.86 -22.23
N TYR A 14 -8.26 -9.35 -21.15
CA TYR A 14 -9.08 -10.57 -21.10
C TYR A 14 -10.36 -10.29 -20.30
N PRO A 15 -11.36 -9.61 -20.87
CA PRO A 15 -12.60 -9.23 -20.18
C PRO A 15 -13.37 -10.43 -19.61
N ASP A 16 -13.42 -11.53 -20.36
CA ASP A 16 -14.19 -12.74 -20.00
C ASP A 16 -13.46 -13.67 -19.03
N LEU A 17 -12.18 -13.37 -18.71
CA LEU A 17 -11.41 -14.18 -17.76
C LEU A 17 -12.05 -14.14 -16.38
N GLN A 18 -12.47 -15.29 -15.86
CA GLN A 18 -12.99 -15.42 -14.51
C GLN A 18 -11.82 -15.38 -13.52
N VAL A 19 -11.78 -14.39 -12.64
CA VAL A 19 -10.74 -14.25 -11.63
C VAL A 19 -11.34 -14.33 -10.23
N THR A 20 -10.84 -15.25 -9.41
CA THR A 20 -11.19 -15.33 -7.99
C THR A 20 -10.01 -14.92 -7.14
N VAL A 21 -10.17 -13.89 -6.32
CA VAL A 21 -9.13 -13.37 -5.42
C VAL A 21 -9.26 -14.02 -4.05
N ALA A 22 -8.29 -14.86 -3.67
CA ALA A 22 -8.20 -15.42 -2.33
C ALA A 22 -7.62 -14.37 -1.37
N THR A 23 -8.48 -13.77 -0.53
CA THR A 23 -8.10 -12.66 0.34
C THR A 23 -8.94 -12.60 1.62
N ARG A 24 -8.50 -11.80 2.59
CA ARG A 24 -9.33 -11.47 3.77
C ARG A 24 -10.50 -10.57 3.35
N PRO A 25 -11.69 -10.71 3.96
CA PRO A 25 -12.87 -9.91 3.60
C PRO A 25 -12.62 -8.40 3.59
N LEU A 26 -11.83 -7.89 4.54
CA LEU A 26 -11.45 -6.48 4.63
C LEU A 26 -10.84 -5.93 3.33
N PHE A 27 -10.10 -6.74 2.60
CA PHE A 27 -9.35 -6.30 1.41
C PHE A 27 -10.13 -6.44 0.10
N ARG A 28 -11.37 -6.93 0.14
CA ARG A 28 -12.26 -6.94 -1.03
C ARG A 28 -12.48 -5.51 -1.56
N ALA A 29 -12.47 -4.51 -0.68
CA ALA A 29 -12.61 -3.11 -1.03
C ALA A 29 -11.58 -2.59 -2.05
N PHE A 30 -10.42 -3.26 -2.20
CA PHE A 30 -9.41 -2.85 -3.19
C PHE A 30 -9.76 -3.23 -4.64
N PHE A 31 -10.83 -3.99 -4.84
CA PHE A 31 -11.21 -4.59 -6.12
C PHE A 31 -12.66 -4.26 -6.50
N THR A 32 -13.27 -3.25 -5.90
CA THR A 32 -14.69 -2.91 -6.10
C THR A 32 -15.01 -2.46 -7.53
N ASP A 33 -14.01 -1.96 -8.25
CA ASP A 33 -14.12 -1.56 -9.66
C ASP A 33 -13.78 -2.69 -10.66
N LEU A 34 -13.58 -3.91 -10.15
CA LEU A 34 -13.21 -5.08 -10.94
C LEU A 34 -14.28 -6.16 -10.83
N ASP A 35 -14.62 -6.75 -11.97
CA ASP A 35 -15.41 -7.98 -12.02
C ASP A 35 -14.53 -9.16 -11.62
N VAL A 36 -14.47 -9.45 -10.31
CA VAL A 36 -13.72 -10.56 -9.70
C VAL A 36 -14.53 -11.23 -8.60
N GLY A 37 -14.44 -12.56 -8.53
CA GLY A 37 -14.94 -13.33 -7.41
C GLY A 37 -13.99 -13.29 -6.20
N PHE A 38 -14.48 -13.72 -5.04
CA PHE A 38 -13.68 -13.78 -3.82
C PHE A 38 -13.74 -15.14 -3.15
N LEU A 39 -12.58 -15.59 -2.69
CA LEU A 39 -12.43 -16.72 -1.77
C LEU A 39 -11.90 -16.17 -0.43
N ASP A 40 -12.73 -16.23 0.60
CA ASP A 40 -12.39 -15.69 1.90
C ASP A 40 -11.30 -16.49 2.61
N VAL A 41 -10.26 -15.79 3.04
CA VAL A 41 -9.14 -16.37 3.79
C VAL A 41 -9.16 -15.88 5.24
N ASP A 42 -9.53 -16.78 6.15
CA ASP A 42 -9.45 -16.55 7.58
C ASP A 42 -8.11 -17.09 8.13
N VAL A 43 -7.12 -16.21 8.23
CA VAL A 43 -5.75 -16.58 8.63
C VAL A 43 -5.59 -16.81 10.12
N LYS A 44 -6.53 -16.36 10.94
CA LYS A 44 -6.50 -16.51 12.41
C LYS A 44 -7.39 -17.66 12.90
N GLY A 45 -8.38 -18.04 12.12
CA GLY A 45 -9.35 -19.11 12.43
C GLY A 45 -9.25 -20.30 11.45
N ALA A 46 -10.25 -20.47 10.58
CA ALA A 46 -10.45 -21.66 9.76
C ALA A 46 -9.25 -22.07 8.88
N HIS A 47 -8.41 -21.10 8.45
CA HIS A 47 -7.28 -21.34 7.53
C HIS A 47 -5.91 -21.09 8.21
N HIS A 48 -5.85 -21.20 9.54
CA HIS A 48 -4.60 -21.09 10.30
C HIS A 48 -3.69 -22.32 10.13
N SER A 49 -4.26 -23.51 10.19
CA SER A 49 -3.54 -24.80 10.12
C SER A 49 -3.33 -25.31 8.69
N LEU A 50 -2.45 -26.29 8.51
CA LEU A 50 -2.27 -27.00 7.24
C LEU A 50 -3.58 -27.59 6.72
N CYS A 51 -4.35 -28.27 7.59
CA CYS A 51 -5.66 -28.81 7.23
C CYS A 51 -6.64 -27.72 6.78
N GLY A 52 -6.59 -26.54 7.41
CA GLY A 52 -7.37 -25.39 6.99
C GLY A 52 -6.99 -24.89 5.59
N ILE A 53 -5.70 -24.88 5.27
CA ILE A 53 -5.21 -24.49 3.94
C ILE A 53 -5.63 -25.52 2.88
N TRP A 54 -5.61 -26.82 3.20
CA TRP A 54 -6.10 -27.86 2.29
C TRP A 54 -7.62 -27.73 2.04
N ARG A 55 -8.41 -27.40 3.07
CA ARG A 55 -9.85 -27.08 2.91
C ARG A 55 -10.06 -25.87 2.00
N LEU A 56 -9.24 -24.82 2.16
CA LEU A 56 -9.27 -23.65 1.28
C LEU A 56 -8.96 -24.03 -0.18
N ALA A 57 -7.97 -24.89 -0.41
CA ALA A 57 -7.66 -25.41 -1.74
C ALA A 57 -8.83 -26.23 -2.33
N ALA A 58 -9.50 -27.06 -1.52
CA ALA A 58 -10.69 -27.78 -1.95
C ALA A 58 -11.86 -26.83 -2.31
N GLN A 59 -12.01 -25.71 -1.61
CA GLN A 59 -12.99 -24.66 -1.96
C GLN A 59 -12.64 -24.02 -3.31
N ALA A 60 -11.37 -23.65 -3.55
CA ALA A 60 -10.92 -23.10 -4.83
C ALA A 60 -11.23 -24.06 -6.01
N ARG A 61 -11.01 -25.37 -5.83
CA ARG A 61 -11.39 -26.37 -6.83
C ARG A 61 -12.89 -26.41 -7.12
N ARG A 62 -13.72 -26.34 -6.07
CA ARG A 62 -15.19 -26.31 -6.25
C ARG A 62 -15.66 -25.04 -6.98
N LEU A 63 -14.91 -23.96 -6.89
CA LEU A 63 -15.14 -22.73 -7.66
C LEU A 63 -14.66 -22.84 -9.13
N GLY A 64 -14.13 -23.99 -9.54
CA GLY A 64 -13.68 -24.22 -10.92
C GLY A 64 -12.30 -23.62 -11.22
N ALA A 65 -11.44 -23.42 -10.20
CA ALA A 65 -10.08 -22.92 -10.46
C ALA A 65 -9.29 -23.89 -11.35
N ASP A 66 -8.84 -23.42 -12.50
CA ASP A 66 -8.03 -24.15 -13.49
C ASP A 66 -6.57 -23.69 -13.55
N ALA A 67 -6.23 -22.56 -12.92
CA ALA A 67 -4.86 -22.06 -12.74
C ALA A 67 -4.71 -21.25 -11.45
N VAL A 68 -3.48 -21.15 -10.92
CA VAL A 68 -3.18 -20.40 -9.70
C VAL A 68 -2.05 -19.38 -9.91
N ALA A 69 -2.35 -18.11 -9.72
CA ALA A 69 -1.38 -17.03 -9.64
C ALA A 69 -0.99 -16.77 -8.16
N ASP A 70 0.14 -17.33 -7.69
CA ASP A 70 0.66 -17.05 -6.34
C ASP A 70 1.47 -15.74 -6.33
N VAL A 71 0.80 -14.64 -6.06
CA VAL A 71 1.42 -13.30 -5.94
C VAL A 71 1.94 -13.01 -4.52
N HIS A 72 1.81 -13.94 -3.58
CA HIS A 72 2.25 -13.75 -2.19
C HIS A 72 3.58 -14.46 -1.88
N GLY A 73 3.75 -15.70 -2.33
CA GLY A 73 4.99 -16.46 -2.21
C GLY A 73 5.45 -16.69 -0.77
N VAL A 74 4.51 -16.91 0.17
CA VAL A 74 4.80 -17.26 1.58
C VAL A 74 4.45 -18.72 1.84
N LEU A 75 4.91 -19.29 2.96
CA LEU A 75 4.70 -20.71 3.28
C LEU A 75 3.23 -21.14 3.11
N ARG A 76 2.29 -20.34 3.58
CA ARG A 76 0.85 -20.62 3.43
C ARG A 76 0.42 -20.70 1.97
N SER A 77 0.83 -19.77 1.12
CA SER A 77 0.48 -19.80 -0.30
C SER A 77 1.21 -20.91 -1.05
N VAL A 78 2.42 -21.28 -0.61
CA VAL A 78 3.12 -22.48 -1.12
C VAL A 78 2.31 -23.72 -0.83
N THR A 79 1.85 -23.93 0.40
CA THR A 79 1.00 -25.08 0.77
C THR A 79 -0.29 -25.10 -0.05
N PHE A 80 -0.97 -23.97 -0.18
CA PHE A 80 -2.19 -23.81 -0.97
C PHE A 80 -2.00 -24.24 -2.44
N ARG A 81 -1.01 -23.68 -3.13
CA ARG A 81 -0.74 -24.00 -4.54
C ARG A 81 -0.25 -25.45 -4.73
N THR A 82 0.50 -25.99 -3.74
CA THR A 82 0.94 -27.39 -3.77
C THR A 82 -0.26 -28.32 -3.68
N ALA A 83 -1.22 -28.05 -2.80
CA ALA A 83 -2.46 -28.81 -2.69
C ALA A 83 -3.23 -28.81 -4.03
N LEU A 84 -3.32 -27.67 -4.71
CA LEU A 84 -3.98 -27.56 -6.01
C LEU A 84 -3.21 -28.27 -7.13
N ARG A 85 -1.87 -28.18 -7.12
CA ARG A 85 -0.99 -28.88 -8.09
C ARG A 85 -1.16 -30.41 -8.03
N LEU A 86 -1.35 -30.99 -6.84
CA LEU A 86 -1.60 -32.42 -6.69
C LEU A 86 -2.92 -32.86 -7.36
N HIS A 87 -3.78 -31.94 -7.69
CA HIS A 87 -5.00 -32.16 -8.47
C HIS A 87 -4.88 -31.70 -9.94
N GLY A 88 -3.65 -31.55 -10.45
CA GLY A 88 -3.41 -31.21 -11.85
C GLY A 88 -3.54 -29.70 -12.19
N ILE A 89 -3.81 -28.82 -11.21
CA ILE A 89 -3.99 -27.40 -11.45
C ILE A 89 -2.60 -26.71 -11.54
N PRO A 90 -2.25 -26.11 -12.68
CA PRO A 90 -0.99 -25.41 -12.86
C PRO A 90 -0.91 -24.14 -12.00
N PHE A 91 0.31 -23.72 -11.69
CA PHE A 91 0.53 -22.47 -10.98
C PHE A 91 1.75 -21.69 -11.48
N ALA A 92 1.70 -20.39 -11.31
CA ALA A 92 2.88 -19.53 -11.35
C ALA A 92 3.05 -18.79 -10.04
N ALA A 93 4.29 -18.52 -9.65
CA ALA A 93 4.60 -17.84 -8.41
C ALA A 93 5.48 -16.61 -8.62
N ILE A 94 5.31 -15.62 -7.74
CA ILE A 94 6.05 -14.37 -7.76
C ILE A 94 7.54 -14.59 -7.50
N GLY A 95 8.37 -13.95 -8.34
CA GLY A 95 9.78 -13.71 -8.06
C GLY A 95 9.93 -12.45 -7.19
N LYS A 96 10.35 -12.60 -5.93
CA LYS A 96 10.42 -11.47 -4.97
C LYS A 96 11.57 -10.50 -5.21
N GLY A 97 12.50 -10.80 -6.13
CA GLY A 97 13.67 -9.96 -6.44
C GLY A 97 14.57 -9.74 -5.22
N ARG A 98 14.86 -10.80 -4.47
CA ARG A 98 15.66 -10.71 -3.24
C ARG A 98 17.08 -10.23 -3.51
N ASP A 99 17.69 -10.70 -4.62
CA ASP A 99 19.05 -10.35 -5.01
C ASP A 99 19.15 -8.88 -5.42
N GLU A 100 18.24 -8.40 -6.28
CA GLU A 100 18.14 -7.00 -6.68
C GLU A 100 17.97 -6.06 -5.47
N LYS A 101 17.04 -6.39 -4.57
CA LYS A 101 16.78 -5.61 -3.35
C LYS A 101 17.96 -5.69 -2.38
N GLY A 102 18.60 -6.85 -2.27
CA GLY A 102 19.78 -7.04 -1.45
C GLY A 102 20.96 -6.23 -1.94
N GLU A 103 21.19 -6.19 -3.25
CA GLU A 103 22.22 -5.35 -3.86
C GLU A 103 21.91 -3.87 -3.68
N PHE A 104 20.67 -3.45 -3.93
CA PHE A 104 20.23 -2.07 -3.74
C PHE A 104 20.50 -1.59 -2.31
N ILE A 105 20.22 -2.42 -1.28
CA ILE A 105 20.51 -2.10 0.13
C ILE A 105 22.03 -2.03 0.36
N ARG A 106 22.80 -3.00 -0.08
CA ARG A 106 24.26 -3.04 0.12
C ARG A 106 24.95 -1.79 -0.43
N ARG A 107 24.45 -1.25 -1.53
CA ARG A 107 25.00 -0.06 -2.20
C ARG A 107 24.34 1.25 -1.76
N GLY A 108 23.45 1.21 -0.77
CA GLY A 108 22.73 2.40 -0.32
C GLY A 108 21.87 3.06 -1.40
N GLY A 109 21.41 2.28 -2.39
CA GLY A 109 20.67 2.79 -3.55
C GLY A 109 21.51 3.56 -4.58
N ARG A 110 22.82 3.72 -4.36
CA ARG A 110 23.71 4.53 -5.18
C ARG A 110 24.31 3.72 -6.34
N GLY A 111 24.19 4.23 -7.56
CA GLY A 111 24.76 3.60 -8.76
C GLY A 111 24.14 2.24 -9.10
N VAL A 112 22.94 1.93 -8.60
CA VAL A 112 22.19 0.72 -8.91
C VAL A 112 20.83 1.07 -9.50
N LYS A 113 20.38 0.26 -10.45
CA LYS A 113 19.01 0.38 -10.97
C LYS A 113 18.00 0.06 -9.85
N PRO A 114 16.89 0.79 -9.77
CA PRO A 114 15.78 0.43 -8.90
C PRO A 114 15.32 -1.02 -9.16
N ALA A 115 14.93 -1.71 -8.11
CA ALA A 115 14.35 -3.04 -8.22
C ALA A 115 13.03 -2.98 -9.00
N LYS A 116 12.76 -4.01 -9.80
CA LYS A 116 11.49 -4.12 -10.54
C LYS A 116 10.30 -3.88 -9.60
N HIS A 117 9.38 -3.03 -10.03
CA HIS A 117 8.19 -2.68 -9.22
C HIS A 117 7.31 -3.89 -8.93
N THR A 118 6.75 -3.97 -7.74
CA THR A 118 5.96 -5.13 -7.28
C THR A 118 4.71 -5.37 -8.13
N VAL A 119 4.07 -4.33 -8.65
CA VAL A 119 2.93 -4.46 -9.58
C VAL A 119 3.35 -5.18 -10.87
N VAL A 120 4.51 -4.82 -11.44
CA VAL A 120 5.05 -5.49 -12.63
C VAL A 120 5.40 -6.96 -12.33
N ARG A 121 5.91 -7.25 -11.12
CA ARG A 121 6.13 -8.65 -10.68
C ARG A 121 4.83 -9.45 -10.59
N TYR A 122 3.72 -8.81 -10.23
CA TYR A 122 2.40 -9.47 -10.28
C TYR A 122 1.99 -9.76 -11.72
N CYS A 123 2.20 -8.83 -12.65
CA CYS A 123 1.96 -9.08 -14.08
C CYS A 123 2.82 -10.23 -14.60
N ASP A 124 4.07 -10.33 -14.19
CA ASP A 124 4.96 -11.44 -14.57
C ASP A 124 4.43 -12.82 -14.11
N VAL A 125 3.67 -12.88 -12.99
CA VAL A 125 3.03 -14.14 -12.57
C VAL A 125 1.94 -14.55 -13.56
N PHE A 126 1.11 -13.63 -14.00
CA PHE A 126 0.08 -13.90 -15.01
C PHE A 126 0.69 -14.24 -16.37
N ARG A 127 1.76 -13.54 -16.78
CA ARG A 127 2.50 -13.86 -18.01
C ARG A 127 3.08 -15.27 -18.01
N LYS A 128 3.57 -15.75 -16.86
CA LYS A 128 4.03 -17.15 -16.69
C LYS A 128 2.91 -18.17 -16.81
N LEU A 129 1.66 -17.79 -16.64
CA LEU A 129 0.48 -18.60 -16.90
C LEU A 129 0.00 -18.53 -18.36
N GLY A 130 0.71 -17.80 -19.23
CA GLY A 130 0.40 -17.69 -20.64
C GLY A 130 -0.39 -16.43 -21.06
N PHE A 131 -0.75 -15.54 -20.11
CA PHE A 131 -1.44 -14.30 -20.46
C PHE A 131 -0.48 -13.25 -21.02
N VAL A 132 -0.78 -12.70 -22.18
CA VAL A 132 0.03 -11.65 -22.83
C VAL A 132 -0.71 -10.32 -22.73
N PHE A 133 -0.15 -9.38 -22.00
CA PHE A 133 -0.71 -8.01 -21.84
C PHE A 133 0.38 -7.04 -21.39
N ASP A 134 0.13 -5.76 -21.60
CA ASP A 134 1.02 -4.67 -21.23
C ASP A 134 1.02 -4.42 -19.72
N ASP A 135 2.07 -3.76 -19.21
CA ASP A 135 2.09 -3.29 -17.83
C ASP A 135 0.93 -2.31 -17.58
N PRO A 136 0.39 -2.28 -16.34
CA PRO A 136 -0.72 -1.40 -16.01
C PRO A 136 -0.38 0.07 -16.29
N LYS A 137 -1.32 0.80 -16.87
CA LYS A 137 -1.25 2.26 -16.86
C LYS A 137 -1.54 2.79 -15.45
N PRO A 138 -1.00 3.97 -15.06
CA PRO A 138 -1.40 4.65 -13.84
C PRO A 138 -2.93 4.75 -13.75
N ALA A 139 -3.45 4.72 -12.53
CA ALA A 139 -4.87 4.97 -12.31
C ALA A 139 -5.25 6.38 -12.78
N VAL A 140 -6.49 6.55 -13.18
CA VAL A 140 -7.06 7.85 -13.52
C VAL A 140 -8.05 8.23 -12.42
N ARG A 141 -7.98 9.49 -11.98
CA ARG A 141 -8.90 10.00 -10.96
C ARG A 141 -10.34 9.92 -11.47
N ARG A 142 -11.23 9.45 -10.61
CA ARG A 142 -12.66 9.33 -10.85
C ARG A 142 -13.40 9.99 -9.69
N GLU A 143 -14.65 10.33 -9.92
CA GLU A 143 -15.54 10.77 -8.86
C GLU A 143 -15.87 9.61 -7.92
N HIS A 144 -15.83 9.89 -6.65
CA HIS A 144 -16.19 8.98 -5.56
C HIS A 144 -17.13 9.70 -4.58
N PRO A 145 -18.09 9.00 -3.97
CA PRO A 145 -18.90 9.59 -2.92
C PRO A 145 -18.01 10.01 -1.75
N SER A 146 -18.24 11.17 -1.18
CA SER A 146 -17.49 11.58 0.01
C SER A 146 -18.20 11.10 1.29
N PRO A 147 -17.54 10.25 2.11
CA PRO A 147 -18.12 9.81 3.38
C PRO A 147 -18.09 10.90 4.47
N MET A 148 -17.46 12.04 4.19
CA MET A 148 -17.29 13.16 5.13
C MET A 148 -18.09 14.40 4.73
N GLY A 149 -19.16 14.21 3.94
CA GLY A 149 -19.99 15.30 3.43
C GLY A 149 -19.44 15.95 2.18
N GLU A 150 -20.04 17.06 1.78
CA GLU A 150 -19.63 17.81 0.60
C GLU A 150 -18.21 18.37 0.77
N LYS A 151 -17.40 18.21 -0.27
CA LYS A 151 -16.04 18.73 -0.28
C LYS A 151 -16.05 20.23 -0.49
N THR A 152 -15.54 20.95 0.51
CA THR A 152 -15.30 22.39 0.43
C THR A 152 -13.82 22.66 0.73
N GLY A 153 -13.18 23.50 -0.09
CA GLY A 153 -11.79 23.86 0.09
C GLY A 153 -10.80 22.71 -0.17
N THR A 154 -9.63 22.79 0.43
CA THR A 154 -8.52 21.86 0.24
C THR A 154 -8.44 20.84 1.37
N TRP A 155 -8.48 19.56 1.02
CA TRP A 155 -8.48 18.44 1.95
C TRP A 155 -7.19 17.65 1.86
N ILE A 156 -6.50 17.47 2.98
CA ILE A 156 -5.23 16.75 3.07
C ILE A 156 -5.40 15.50 3.94
N GLY A 157 -4.91 14.37 3.45
CA GLY A 157 -4.76 13.15 4.25
C GLY A 157 -3.38 13.09 4.89
N PHE A 158 -3.29 12.61 6.14
CA PHE A 158 -2.01 12.37 6.81
C PHE A 158 -1.99 10.98 7.44
N ALA A 159 -1.04 10.15 7.02
CA ALA A 159 -0.84 8.78 7.48
C ALA A 159 0.59 8.59 8.02
N PRO A 160 0.89 9.03 9.26
CA PRO A 160 2.25 9.01 9.81
C PRO A 160 2.71 7.63 10.27
N PHE A 161 1.81 6.65 10.35
CA PHE A 161 2.09 5.35 10.96
C PHE A 161 2.30 4.23 9.95
N SER A 162 3.00 3.21 10.38
CA SER A 162 3.20 1.95 9.65
C SER A 162 3.36 0.81 10.63
N ALA A 163 3.11 -0.42 10.19
CA ALA A 163 3.32 -1.62 10.99
C ALA A 163 4.79 -1.85 11.43
N GLN A 164 5.73 -1.09 10.89
CA GLN A 164 7.16 -1.22 11.16
C GLN A 164 7.75 0.11 11.65
N GLN A 165 8.49 0.08 12.74
CA GLN A 165 9.09 1.27 13.36
C GLN A 165 9.99 2.05 12.38
N GLY A 166 10.77 1.36 11.54
CA GLY A 166 11.62 2.01 10.54
C GLY A 166 10.86 2.75 9.44
N LYS A 167 9.52 2.73 9.46
CA LYS A 167 8.61 3.40 8.52
C LYS A 167 7.54 4.22 9.24
N THR A 168 7.60 4.37 10.55
CA THR A 168 6.67 5.20 11.33
C THR A 168 7.31 6.54 11.61
N TYR A 169 6.61 7.61 11.27
CA TYR A 169 7.14 8.97 11.49
C TYR A 169 7.21 9.28 12.98
N PRO A 170 8.28 9.91 13.48
CA PRO A 170 8.41 10.22 14.90
C PRO A 170 7.25 11.09 15.41
N GLU A 171 6.64 10.70 16.52
CA GLU A 171 5.43 11.34 17.03
C GLU A 171 5.56 12.85 17.26
N PRO A 172 6.66 13.40 17.84
CA PRO A 172 6.81 14.85 17.98
C PRO A 172 6.80 15.59 16.64
N LEU A 173 7.41 15.00 15.59
CA LEU A 173 7.41 15.55 14.25
C LEU A 173 6.04 15.37 13.56
N ALA A 174 5.34 14.27 13.83
CA ALA A 174 3.98 14.08 13.34
C ALA A 174 3.01 15.12 13.91
N ARG A 175 3.11 15.44 15.21
CA ARG A 175 2.32 16.50 15.87
C ARG A 175 2.56 17.85 15.21
N GLU A 176 3.81 18.21 15.00
CA GLU A 176 4.16 19.47 14.34
C GLU A 176 3.70 19.51 12.88
N THR A 177 3.78 18.38 12.17
CA THR A 177 3.24 18.28 10.80
C THR A 177 1.74 18.52 10.78
N VAL A 178 0.97 17.89 11.69
CA VAL A 178 -0.49 18.14 11.81
C VAL A 178 -0.77 19.62 12.09
N ARG A 179 -0.04 20.23 13.03
CA ARG A 179 -0.20 21.68 13.36
C ARG A 179 0.01 22.56 12.13
N LEU A 180 1.07 22.28 11.35
CA LEU A 180 1.39 23.06 10.14
C LEU A 180 0.36 22.84 9.03
N LEU A 181 -0.08 21.61 8.81
CA LEU A 181 -1.12 21.29 7.83
C LEU A 181 -2.46 21.92 8.22
N ALA A 182 -2.87 21.81 9.49
CA ALA A 182 -4.11 22.40 9.99
C ALA A 182 -4.12 23.93 9.88
N GLY A 183 -2.96 24.59 10.01
CA GLY A 183 -2.84 26.04 9.83
C GLY A 183 -2.89 26.52 8.36
N ARG A 184 -2.84 25.60 7.38
CA ARG A 184 -2.75 25.95 5.95
C ARG A 184 -3.91 25.48 5.11
N TYR A 185 -4.57 24.38 5.50
CA TYR A 185 -5.56 23.70 4.70
C TYR A 185 -6.91 23.63 5.41
N ASP A 186 -7.97 23.55 4.64
CA ASP A 186 -9.35 23.62 5.14
C ASP A 186 -9.72 22.40 6.00
N ARG A 187 -9.25 21.20 5.63
CA ARG A 187 -9.44 19.98 6.43
C ARG A 187 -8.23 19.06 6.35
N VAL A 188 -7.89 18.44 7.48
CA VAL A 188 -6.85 17.42 7.60
C VAL A 188 -7.46 16.14 8.16
N PHE A 189 -7.25 15.02 7.47
CA PHE A 189 -7.75 13.70 7.85
C PHE A 189 -6.59 12.82 8.28
N ILE A 190 -6.62 12.34 9.53
CA ILE A 190 -5.56 11.47 10.05
C ILE A 190 -5.97 10.01 9.86
N HIS A 191 -5.22 9.30 9.01
CA HIS A 191 -5.32 7.86 8.81
C HIS A 191 -4.50 7.14 9.89
N SER A 192 -5.14 6.33 10.70
CA SER A 192 -4.49 5.58 11.78
C SER A 192 -5.09 4.19 11.95
N GLY A 193 -4.32 3.28 12.55
CA GLY A 193 -4.82 2.05 13.12
C GLY A 193 -5.46 2.28 14.49
N GLY A 194 -5.66 1.20 15.26
CA GLY A 194 -6.17 1.26 16.62
C GLY A 194 -5.06 1.47 17.67
N GLY A 195 -5.45 1.53 18.94
CA GLY A 195 -4.53 1.74 20.06
C GLY A 195 -3.88 3.11 20.03
N ALA A 196 -2.57 3.19 20.31
CA ALA A 196 -1.84 4.45 20.41
C ALA A 196 -1.93 5.33 19.15
N GLU A 197 -2.06 4.73 17.95
CA GLU A 197 -2.26 5.50 16.72
C GLU A 197 -3.61 6.23 16.71
N ALA A 198 -4.66 5.56 17.20
CA ALA A 198 -5.99 6.17 17.32
C ALA A 198 -6.02 7.25 18.40
N GLU A 199 -5.35 7.03 19.53
CA GLU A 199 -5.22 8.00 20.63
C GLU A 199 -4.52 9.28 20.14
N PHE A 200 -3.42 9.14 19.41
CA PHE A 200 -2.75 10.26 18.75
C PHE A 200 -3.70 11.03 17.82
N ALA A 201 -4.40 10.33 16.94
CA ALA A 201 -5.29 10.98 15.97
C ALA A 201 -6.44 11.73 16.66
N GLN A 202 -7.04 11.14 17.69
CA GLN A 202 -8.10 11.76 18.49
C GLN A 202 -7.60 12.96 19.30
N GLU A 203 -6.37 12.91 19.79
CA GLU A 203 -5.77 14.06 20.45
C GLU A 203 -5.57 15.23 19.48
N MET A 204 -5.04 14.97 18.29
CA MET A 204 -4.86 16.00 17.26
C MET A 204 -6.20 16.60 16.82
N GLU A 205 -7.26 15.80 16.71
CA GLU A 205 -8.61 16.29 16.43
C GLU A 205 -9.14 17.22 17.54
N ARG A 206 -8.83 16.94 18.80
CA ARG A 206 -9.24 17.83 19.91
C ARG A 206 -8.47 19.15 19.92
N LEU A 207 -7.22 19.15 19.46
CA LEU A 207 -6.35 20.32 19.44
C LEU A 207 -6.60 21.24 18.23
N HIS A 208 -7.14 20.69 17.13
CA HIS A 208 -7.30 21.41 15.87
C HIS A 208 -8.70 21.19 15.30
N PRO A 209 -9.55 22.21 15.21
CA PRO A 209 -10.97 22.08 14.85
C PRO A 209 -11.23 21.58 13.43
N ASN A 210 -10.26 21.70 12.52
CA ASN A 210 -10.31 21.23 11.13
C ASN A 210 -9.60 19.89 10.91
N VAL A 211 -9.12 19.24 11.97
CA VAL A 211 -8.55 17.89 11.91
C VAL A 211 -9.61 16.85 12.24
N THR A 212 -9.59 15.72 11.53
CA THR A 212 -10.52 14.60 11.75
C THR A 212 -9.77 13.29 11.87
N ALA A 213 -9.92 12.58 12.98
CA ALA A 213 -9.43 11.22 13.20
C ALA A 213 -10.34 10.20 12.49
N LEU A 214 -9.81 9.33 11.64
CA LEU A 214 -10.62 8.43 10.80
C LEU A 214 -10.90 7.06 11.44
N PHE A 215 -10.11 6.62 12.41
CA PHE A 215 -10.27 5.30 13.02
C PHE A 215 -11.69 5.12 13.61
N GLY A 216 -12.33 4.04 13.19
CA GLY A 216 -13.69 3.71 13.63
C GLY A 216 -14.82 4.49 12.94
N ARG A 217 -14.53 5.54 12.18
CA ARG A 217 -15.55 6.37 11.48
C ARG A 217 -15.89 5.90 10.09
N VAL A 218 -14.90 5.35 9.39
CA VAL A 218 -15.06 4.83 8.03
C VAL A 218 -14.56 3.39 7.95
N LYS A 219 -15.24 2.59 7.13
CA LYS A 219 -14.74 1.26 6.74
C LYS A 219 -13.74 1.42 5.60
N MET A 220 -13.00 0.37 5.27
CA MET A 220 -11.98 0.37 4.22
C MET A 220 -12.49 0.93 2.87
N ALA A 221 -13.71 0.62 2.47
CA ALA A 221 -14.28 1.18 1.23
C ALA A 221 -14.48 2.70 1.33
N GLY A 222 -15.09 3.19 2.42
CA GLY A 222 -15.25 4.62 2.65
C GLY A 222 -13.90 5.34 2.83
N GLU A 223 -12.87 4.68 3.35
CA GLU A 223 -11.52 5.25 3.40
C GLU A 223 -10.93 5.46 2.00
N ILE A 224 -11.15 4.51 1.09
CA ILE A 224 -10.76 4.65 -0.32
C ILE A 224 -11.53 5.79 -0.99
N ASP A 225 -12.85 5.88 -0.75
CA ASP A 225 -13.69 6.95 -1.26
C ASP A 225 -13.26 8.32 -0.71
N LEU A 226 -12.93 8.41 0.57
CA LEU A 226 -12.37 9.64 1.15
C LEU A 226 -11.05 10.01 0.48
N ILE A 227 -10.11 9.05 0.35
CA ILE A 227 -8.82 9.28 -0.29
C ILE A 227 -9.00 9.81 -1.72
N ALA A 228 -9.97 9.31 -2.47
CA ALA A 228 -10.27 9.81 -3.81
C ALA A 228 -10.74 11.27 -3.83
N ASN A 229 -11.28 11.77 -2.73
CA ASN A 229 -11.70 13.16 -2.57
C ASN A 229 -10.60 14.11 -2.06
N LEU A 230 -9.48 13.58 -1.55
CA LEU A 230 -8.38 14.41 -1.06
C LEU A 230 -7.60 15.07 -2.20
N ASP A 231 -7.06 16.25 -1.95
CA ASP A 231 -6.19 16.95 -2.89
C ASP A 231 -4.77 16.41 -2.83
N CYS A 232 -4.33 15.97 -1.66
CA CYS A 232 -3.06 15.30 -1.47
C CYS A 232 -3.12 14.36 -0.25
N VAL A 233 -2.34 13.30 -0.27
CA VAL A 233 -2.10 12.42 0.88
C VAL A 233 -0.62 12.44 1.24
N VAL A 234 -0.31 12.82 2.48
CA VAL A 234 1.01 12.57 3.07
C VAL A 234 1.01 11.19 3.70
N SER A 235 1.84 10.30 3.24
CA SER A 235 1.90 8.92 3.74
C SER A 235 3.32 8.42 3.89
N MET A 236 3.53 7.62 4.92
CA MET A 236 4.72 6.78 4.99
C MET A 236 4.68 5.70 3.91
N ASP A 237 5.76 4.92 3.75
CA ASP A 237 5.75 3.65 2.99
C ASP A 237 4.78 2.65 3.66
N SER A 238 3.48 2.87 3.46
CA SER A 238 2.38 2.17 4.15
C SER A 238 1.20 1.90 3.20
N LEU A 239 0.13 1.31 3.73
CA LEU A 239 -1.07 0.98 2.96
C LEU A 239 -1.70 2.21 2.30
N VAL A 240 -1.78 3.34 3.00
CA VAL A 240 -2.48 4.55 2.54
C VAL A 240 -1.85 5.10 1.25
N MET A 241 -0.53 5.07 1.10
CA MET A 241 0.16 5.40 -0.16
C MET A 241 -0.36 4.56 -1.33
N HIS A 242 -0.57 3.27 -1.10
CA HIS A 242 -1.07 2.37 -2.14
C HIS A 242 -2.55 2.53 -2.42
N LEU A 243 -3.36 2.92 -1.42
CA LEU A 243 -4.76 3.28 -1.62
C LEU A 243 -4.88 4.55 -2.47
N ALA A 244 -4.09 5.58 -2.16
CA ALA A 244 -4.03 6.80 -2.94
C ALA A 244 -3.64 6.52 -4.41
N SER A 245 -2.67 5.62 -4.63
CA SER A 245 -2.29 5.21 -5.98
C SER A 245 -3.41 4.50 -6.75
N LEU A 246 -4.33 3.80 -6.06
CA LEU A 246 -5.47 3.12 -6.70
C LEU A 246 -6.50 4.09 -7.27
N VAL A 247 -6.65 5.26 -6.65
CA VAL A 247 -7.65 6.28 -7.01
C VAL A 247 -7.02 7.54 -7.60
N ALA A 248 -5.73 7.48 -7.92
CA ALA A 248 -4.94 8.57 -8.52
C ALA A 248 -4.93 9.87 -7.69
N THR A 249 -5.01 9.77 -6.37
CA THR A 249 -4.82 10.92 -5.49
C THR A 249 -3.32 11.22 -5.39
N PRO A 250 -2.89 12.50 -5.52
CA PRO A 250 -1.51 12.90 -5.36
C PRO A 250 -0.94 12.49 -4.00
N VAL A 251 0.33 12.07 -3.96
CA VAL A 251 0.97 11.54 -2.75
C VAL A 251 2.28 12.24 -2.46
N VAL A 252 2.41 12.76 -1.25
CA VAL A 252 3.69 13.05 -0.61
C VAL A 252 4.10 11.84 0.21
N SER A 253 5.13 11.11 -0.23
CA SER A 253 5.57 9.87 0.41
C SER A 253 6.86 10.07 1.21
N VAL A 254 6.81 9.74 2.50
CA VAL A 254 7.93 9.89 3.44
C VAL A 254 8.64 8.55 3.64
N TRP A 255 9.96 8.57 3.48
CA TRP A 255 10.77 7.35 3.51
C TRP A 255 11.88 7.42 4.57
N GLY A 256 11.89 6.42 5.47
CA GLY A 256 12.90 6.24 6.51
C GLY A 256 13.90 5.15 6.18
N ALA A 257 13.80 4.00 6.87
CA ALA A 257 14.69 2.84 6.70
C ALA A 257 14.57 2.11 5.36
N THR A 258 13.50 2.37 4.61
CA THR A 258 13.23 1.85 3.26
C THR A 258 13.55 2.90 2.19
N HIS A 259 13.31 2.57 0.92
CA HIS A 259 13.57 3.46 -0.21
C HIS A 259 12.61 3.19 -1.38
N PRO A 260 12.15 4.21 -2.13
CA PRO A 260 11.27 4.04 -3.29
C PRO A 260 11.83 3.04 -4.32
N GLY A 261 13.15 3.05 -4.53
CA GLY A 261 13.85 2.16 -5.44
C GLY A 261 13.83 0.66 -5.08
N LEU A 262 13.24 0.27 -3.94
CA LEU A 262 12.99 -1.12 -3.57
C LEU A 262 11.76 -1.74 -4.25
N GLY A 263 11.07 -0.98 -5.12
CA GLY A 263 9.95 -1.45 -5.94
C GLY A 263 8.61 -1.48 -5.21
N PHE A 264 8.44 -0.65 -4.17
CA PHE A 264 7.20 -0.50 -3.38
C PHE A 264 6.60 0.90 -3.43
N PHE A 265 7.14 1.82 -4.21
CA PHE A 265 6.56 3.15 -4.37
C PHE A 265 5.12 3.06 -4.91
N GLY A 266 4.26 4.02 -4.60
CA GLY A 266 2.90 4.06 -5.12
C GLY A 266 2.88 3.98 -6.64
N TYR A 267 2.22 2.97 -7.20
CA TYR A 267 2.26 2.72 -8.64
C TYR A 267 1.59 3.87 -9.41
N GLY A 268 2.35 4.50 -10.31
CA GLY A 268 1.88 5.66 -11.07
C GLY A 268 1.86 6.98 -10.31
N CYS A 269 2.30 7.00 -9.04
CA CYS A 269 2.47 8.26 -8.30
C CYS A 269 3.65 9.07 -8.85
N ASP A 270 3.54 10.39 -8.72
CA ASP A 270 4.59 11.33 -9.15
C ASP A 270 5.82 11.21 -8.22
N PRO A 271 7.02 10.92 -8.75
CA PRO A 271 8.23 10.84 -7.95
C PRO A 271 8.65 12.18 -7.32
N ARG A 272 8.14 13.31 -7.79
CA ARG A 272 8.34 14.62 -7.14
C ARG A 272 7.77 14.65 -5.72
N GLY A 273 6.75 13.82 -5.42
CA GLY A 273 6.19 13.67 -4.09
C GLY A 273 7.06 12.88 -3.09
N ILE A 274 8.26 12.43 -3.46
CA ILE A 274 9.14 11.67 -2.56
C ILE A 274 9.86 12.63 -1.62
N VAL A 275 9.72 12.41 -0.30
CA VAL A 275 10.45 13.12 0.76
C VAL A 275 11.28 12.12 1.54
N GLN A 276 12.59 12.32 1.56
CA GLN A 276 13.55 11.44 2.23
C GLN A 276 14.86 12.16 2.52
N ALA A 277 15.54 11.73 3.57
CA ALA A 277 16.88 12.22 3.86
C ALA A 277 17.92 11.47 3.02
N ASP A 278 18.95 12.16 2.51
CA ASP A 278 20.13 11.52 1.94
C ASP A 278 21.10 11.13 3.05
N MET A 279 21.21 9.83 3.31
CA MET A 279 22.07 9.27 4.36
C MET A 279 22.69 7.95 3.89
N GLU A 280 23.95 7.73 4.24
CA GLU A 280 24.67 6.50 3.89
C GLU A 280 24.07 5.23 4.49
N CYS A 281 23.42 5.36 5.67
CA CYS A 281 22.85 4.21 6.37
C CYS A 281 21.52 3.71 5.79
N ARG A 282 20.98 4.37 4.78
CA ARG A 282 19.71 3.98 4.15
C ARG A 282 19.84 3.73 2.65
N PRO A 283 18.97 2.85 2.09
CA PRO A 283 18.05 1.98 2.83
C PRO A 283 18.80 0.89 3.60
N CYS A 284 18.35 0.57 4.81
CA CYS A 284 18.94 -0.49 5.63
C CYS A 284 18.03 -1.72 5.73
N SER A 285 16.79 -1.64 5.26
CA SER A 285 15.79 -2.70 5.29
C SER A 285 14.89 -2.68 4.07
N VAL A 286 14.50 -3.86 3.57
CA VAL A 286 13.51 -3.99 2.49
C VAL A 286 12.12 -3.60 2.98
N PHE A 287 11.78 -3.91 4.25
CA PHE A 287 10.44 -3.77 4.80
C PHE A 287 10.36 -2.84 6.02
N GLY A 288 11.47 -2.22 6.43
CA GLY A 288 11.52 -1.38 7.63
C GLY A 288 11.47 -2.17 8.95
N ASN A 289 11.58 -3.48 8.91
CA ASN A 289 11.45 -4.38 10.06
C ASN A 289 12.77 -4.71 10.77
N LYS A 290 13.89 -4.17 10.30
CA LYS A 290 15.18 -4.30 11.00
C LYS A 290 15.33 -3.16 12.00
N PRO A 291 15.83 -3.45 13.22
CA PRO A 291 16.18 -2.38 14.16
C PRO A 291 17.18 -1.41 13.54
N CYS A 292 17.07 -0.14 13.89
CA CYS A 292 18.07 0.84 13.49
C CYS A 292 19.43 0.53 14.14
N ARG A 293 20.49 0.47 13.34
CA ARG A 293 21.84 0.18 13.87
C ARG A 293 22.38 1.26 14.83
N TYR A 294 21.83 2.47 14.76
CA TYR A 294 22.16 3.58 15.65
C TYR A 294 21.14 3.76 16.77
N GLY A 295 20.02 3.03 16.76
CA GLY A 295 18.96 3.10 17.76
C GLY A 295 18.01 4.30 17.64
N ASP A 296 18.32 5.29 16.83
CA ASP A 296 17.68 6.61 16.83
C ASP A 296 16.80 6.90 15.62
N TYR A 297 16.77 6.03 14.62
CA TYR A 297 16.04 6.26 13.36
C TYR A 297 16.27 7.65 12.75
N ARG A 298 17.50 8.16 12.84
CA ARG A 298 17.91 9.50 12.36
C ARG A 298 17.43 9.84 10.96
N CYS A 299 17.27 8.86 10.09
CA CYS A 299 16.73 9.06 8.74
C CYS A 299 15.28 9.54 8.73
N LEU A 300 14.47 9.18 9.73
CA LEU A 300 13.12 9.68 9.91
C LEU A 300 13.13 11.06 10.58
N HIS A 301 14.02 11.27 11.57
CA HIS A 301 14.18 12.54 12.25
C HIS A 301 14.74 13.65 11.34
N ALA A 302 15.52 13.30 10.32
CA ALA A 302 16.04 14.26 9.36
C ALA A 302 15.02 14.74 8.31
N VAL A 303 13.88 14.05 8.17
CA VAL A 303 12.74 14.54 7.39
C VAL A 303 11.94 15.48 8.30
N THR A 304 12.09 16.79 8.10
CA THR A 304 11.40 17.77 8.93
C THR A 304 9.94 17.98 8.51
N PRO A 305 9.05 18.43 9.42
CA PRO A 305 7.68 18.83 9.07
C PRO A 305 7.63 19.87 7.95
N ALA A 306 8.56 20.85 7.94
CA ALA A 306 8.64 21.86 6.89
C ALA A 306 8.85 21.23 5.51
N MET A 307 9.79 20.28 5.36
CA MET A 307 10.02 19.58 4.08
C MET A 307 8.77 18.88 3.57
N ILE A 308 7.96 18.32 4.47
CA ILE A 308 6.70 17.64 4.11
C ILE A 308 5.68 18.68 3.62
N VAL A 309 5.50 19.76 4.36
CA VAL A 309 4.50 20.80 4.05
C VAL A 309 4.85 21.53 2.76
N GLU A 310 6.10 21.91 2.55
CA GLU A 310 6.59 22.49 1.30
C GLU A 310 6.28 21.57 0.10
N ARG A 311 6.48 20.26 0.26
CA ARG A 311 6.17 19.31 -0.79
C ARG A 311 4.67 19.19 -1.05
N VAL A 312 3.84 19.29 -0.02
CA VAL A 312 2.38 19.35 -0.19
C VAL A 312 1.98 20.62 -0.96
N GLU A 313 2.54 21.79 -0.60
CA GLU A 313 2.29 23.07 -1.30
C GLU A 313 2.64 22.97 -2.79
N GLU A 314 3.81 22.41 -3.13
CA GLU A 314 4.23 22.21 -4.53
C GLU A 314 3.26 21.30 -5.31
N ILE A 315 2.72 20.28 -4.68
CA ILE A 315 1.81 19.30 -5.33
C ILE A 315 0.41 19.85 -5.46
N VAL A 316 -0.09 20.56 -4.46
CA VAL A 316 -1.44 21.14 -4.45
C VAL A 316 -1.49 22.44 -5.26
N GLY A 317 -0.34 23.06 -5.54
CA GLY A 317 -0.25 24.28 -6.35
C GLY A 317 -0.62 25.54 -5.57
N LYS A 318 -0.30 25.56 -4.27
CA LYS A 318 -0.50 26.72 -3.40
C LYS A 318 0.82 27.32 -2.95
#